data_a1e64079d7990511f3095e5b447f0b6f
#
_entry.id   a1e64079d7990511f3095e5b447f0b6f
#
_cell.length_a   1.000
_cell.length_b   1.000
_cell.length_c   1.000
_cell.angle_alpha   90.00
_cell.angle_beta   90.00
_cell.angle_gamma   90.00
#
_symmetry.space_group_name_H-M   'P 1'
#
loop_
_entity.id
_entity.type
_entity.pdbx_description
1 polymer ?
#
loop_
_entity_poly.entity_id
_entity_poly.type
_entity_poly.pdbx_seq_one_letter_code
_entity_poly.pdbx_strand_id
1 'polypeptide(L)'
;MANGRRTQPVLLVSLETPVVGSVDLPSAVYSRQPMQPRTHREMSHVIRPMSASANSRRARLPTRAGVTPTSIRLIRDIYAEAKALDRPVMSIELFPPKTEKGNATLFDRTLPALQALGPDFYSVTYGAGGSTRDKTLELADAIQRRHQTTTMAHLTCISTPLADIGRYLDDARSRGIRNILALRGDPPQAPEEHRSSGAGFEYSYQLVEFIRERSGFSIGTAGFPESHIACTEGRHVDWQRLKAKIDHGADFVLTQLFFDNDDYFAFRDYLVGELGVDVPLTPGVLPILIREQITRFAALCGATLPSSLLSTLESFGDDTAAVADFGAEFASRQCEVLLAGGAPGIHLYSLNRPEGATAIFEHLGLTGRS
;
A
#
# COMPACT_ATOMS: atom_id res chain seq x y z
N MET A 1 10.68 29.07 -23.75
CA MET A 1 10.70 28.71 -22.31
C MET A 1 9.66 27.61 -22.09
N ALA A 2 10.09 26.35 -22.12
CA ALA A 2 9.19 25.22 -22.01
C ALA A 2 9.05 24.85 -20.53
N ASN A 3 7.86 25.07 -19.99
CA ASN A 3 7.46 24.60 -18.65
C ASN A 3 7.37 23.08 -18.65
N GLY A 4 8.43 22.40 -18.24
CA GLY A 4 8.44 20.96 -17.99
C GLY A 4 7.53 20.62 -16.80
N ARG A 5 6.29 20.23 -17.07
CA ARG A 5 5.39 19.66 -16.06
C ARG A 5 6.00 18.35 -15.58
N ARG A 6 6.43 18.32 -14.34
CA ARG A 6 6.91 17.11 -13.67
C ARG A 6 5.72 16.18 -13.46
N THR A 7 5.62 15.11 -14.24
CA THR A 7 4.71 13.99 -13.95
C THR A 7 5.12 13.33 -12.64
N GLN A 8 4.17 13.19 -11.72
CA GLN A 8 4.39 12.72 -10.36
C GLN A 8 4.32 11.20 -10.27
N PRO A 9 4.96 10.58 -9.27
CA PRO A 9 4.76 9.16 -8.97
C PRO A 9 3.32 8.93 -8.47
N VAL A 10 2.68 7.90 -8.99
CA VAL A 10 1.35 7.45 -8.56
C VAL A 10 1.55 6.53 -7.36
N LEU A 11 1.33 7.03 -6.15
CA LEU A 11 0.99 6.21 -5.00
C LEU A 11 -0.38 5.60 -5.28
N LEU A 12 -0.68 4.39 -4.84
CA LEU A 12 -1.93 3.61 -5.01
C LEU A 12 -3.26 4.36 -5.36
N VAL A 13 -3.19 5.53 -5.98
CA VAL A 13 -4.34 6.39 -6.31
C VAL A 13 -5.06 5.78 -7.50
N SER A 14 -6.21 5.18 -7.27
CA SER A 14 -7.14 4.72 -8.30
C SER A 14 -8.49 5.34 -8.04
N LEU A 15 -8.94 6.24 -8.92
CA LEU A 15 -10.27 6.83 -8.87
C LEU A 15 -11.32 5.79 -9.31
N GLU A 16 -12.10 5.24 -8.39
CA GLU A 16 -13.28 4.42 -8.70
C GLU A 16 -14.54 5.28 -8.57
N THR A 17 -15.07 5.81 -9.67
CA THR A 17 -16.39 6.43 -9.69
C THR A 17 -17.49 5.37 -9.81
N PRO A 18 -18.61 5.48 -9.05
CA PRO A 18 -19.67 4.49 -9.11
C PRO A 18 -20.49 4.61 -10.39
N VAL A 19 -20.74 3.49 -11.04
CA VAL A 19 -21.90 3.35 -11.94
C VAL A 19 -22.99 2.66 -11.14
N VAL A 20 -24.14 3.33 -11.04
CA VAL A 20 -25.38 2.78 -10.51
C VAL A 20 -25.87 1.72 -11.46
N GLY A 21 -25.48 0.48 -11.23
CA GLY A 21 -26.14 -0.70 -11.74
C GLY A 21 -26.93 -1.29 -10.58
N SER A 22 -28.27 -1.25 -10.68
CA SER A 22 -29.15 -1.85 -9.70
C SER A 22 -28.90 -3.34 -9.58
N VAL A 23 -28.20 -3.75 -8.54
CA VAL A 23 -28.25 -5.11 -8.02
C VAL A 23 -29.36 -5.11 -6.99
N ASP A 24 -30.49 -5.76 -7.31
CA ASP A 24 -31.57 -5.98 -6.35
C ASP A 24 -31.07 -6.81 -5.18
N LEU A 25 -30.82 -6.14 -4.07
CA LEU A 25 -30.60 -6.80 -2.77
C LEU A 25 -31.96 -7.01 -2.11
N PRO A 26 -32.24 -8.20 -1.53
CA PRO A 26 -33.49 -8.44 -0.83
C PRO A 26 -33.64 -7.46 0.36
N SER A 27 -34.76 -6.80 0.40
CA SER A 27 -35.15 -5.83 1.45
C SER A 27 -35.27 -6.52 2.81
N ALA A 28 -34.22 -6.38 3.64
CA ALA A 28 -34.34 -6.63 5.07
C ALA A 28 -34.85 -5.34 5.75
N VAL A 29 -36.04 -5.43 6.28
CA VAL A 29 -36.72 -4.37 7.03
C VAL A 29 -35.95 -4.06 8.32
N TYR A 30 -35.24 -2.93 8.36
CA TYR A 30 -34.73 -2.37 9.62
C TYR A 30 -35.60 -1.20 10.05
N SER A 31 -36.34 -1.43 11.15
CA SER A 31 -37.09 -0.40 11.86
C SER A 31 -36.11 0.63 12.46
N ARG A 32 -36.26 1.89 12.03
CA ARG A 32 -35.55 3.03 12.61
C ARG A 32 -36.10 3.37 13.99
N GLN A 33 -35.26 3.26 15.02
CA GLN A 33 -35.45 4.06 16.24
C GLN A 33 -34.50 5.28 16.17
N PRO A 34 -34.97 6.48 16.53
CA PRO A 34 -34.13 7.68 16.49
C PRO A 34 -33.18 7.70 17.69
N MET A 35 -31.85 7.75 17.41
CA MET A 35 -30.86 8.03 18.45
C MET A 35 -30.86 9.50 18.80
N GLN A 36 -31.01 9.78 20.10
CA GLN A 36 -30.90 11.12 20.69
C GLN A 36 -29.41 11.60 20.67
N PRO A 37 -29.15 12.90 20.53
CA PRO A 37 -27.82 13.45 20.52
C PRO A 37 -27.16 13.33 21.90
N ARG A 38 -26.00 12.66 21.96
CA ARG A 38 -25.14 12.69 23.16
C ARG A 38 -24.33 13.97 23.18
N THR A 39 -24.48 14.71 24.25
CA THR A 39 -23.74 15.93 24.57
C THR A 39 -22.24 15.68 24.64
N HIS A 40 -21.47 16.58 24.02
CA HIS A 40 -20.03 16.69 24.14
C HIS A 40 -19.61 16.77 25.62
N ARG A 41 -18.91 15.76 26.10
CA ARG A 41 -18.14 15.85 27.33
C ARG A 41 -16.66 15.84 26.93
N GLU A 42 -16.03 16.97 27.05
CA GLU A 42 -14.61 17.19 26.90
C GLU A 42 -13.82 16.14 27.69
N MET A 43 -13.03 15.34 26.99
CA MET A 43 -11.94 14.59 27.62
C MET A 43 -10.62 15.15 27.11
N SER A 44 -10.15 16.16 27.85
CA SER A 44 -8.76 16.62 27.76
C SER A 44 -7.85 15.51 28.31
N HIS A 45 -7.26 14.69 27.46
CA HIS A 45 -6.14 13.87 27.86
C HIS A 45 -4.83 14.66 27.67
N VAL A 46 -4.44 15.32 28.74
CA VAL A 46 -3.12 15.87 28.97
C VAL A 46 -2.11 14.72 28.87
N ILE A 47 -1.23 14.81 27.90
CA ILE A 47 -0.04 13.96 27.82
C ILE A 47 0.85 14.29 29.00
N ARG A 48 0.82 13.49 30.06
CA ARG A 48 1.81 13.51 31.13
C ARG A 48 3.08 12.80 30.63
N PRO A 49 4.28 13.34 30.83
CA PRO A 49 5.50 12.60 30.58
C PRO A 49 5.56 11.43 31.57
N MET A 50 5.53 10.21 31.05
CA MET A 50 5.75 9.01 31.86
C MET A 50 7.22 8.89 32.20
N SER A 51 7.52 9.06 33.50
CA SER A 51 8.79 8.73 34.09
C SER A 51 9.18 7.28 33.82
N ALA A 52 10.44 7.08 33.47
CA ALA A 52 11.03 5.77 33.24
C ALA A 52 10.96 4.90 34.51
N SER A 53 10.12 3.88 34.48
CA SER A 53 10.24 2.67 35.30
C SER A 53 9.21 1.67 34.87
N ALA A 54 9.60 0.69 34.08
CA ALA A 54 9.14 -0.68 34.21
C ALA A 54 9.78 -1.57 33.13
N ASN A 55 10.46 -2.56 33.57
CA ASN A 55 10.88 -3.75 32.84
C ASN A 55 9.72 -4.38 32.07
N SER A 56 9.36 -3.87 30.91
CA SER A 56 8.52 -4.58 29.96
C SER A 56 9.45 -5.51 29.18
N ARG A 57 9.34 -6.80 29.42
CA ARG A 57 9.94 -7.81 28.55
C ARG A 57 9.41 -7.54 27.14
N ARG A 58 10.24 -6.87 26.31
CA ARG A 58 9.99 -6.80 24.86
C ARG A 58 9.83 -8.25 24.39
N ALA A 59 8.64 -8.62 23.99
CA ALA A 59 8.42 -9.88 23.28
C ALA A 59 9.31 -9.81 22.02
N ARG A 60 10.40 -10.58 22.01
CA ARG A 60 11.23 -10.71 20.80
C ARG A 60 10.37 -11.39 19.76
N LEU A 61 10.08 -10.67 18.69
CA LEU A 61 9.48 -11.27 17.51
C LEU A 61 10.39 -12.43 17.03
N PRO A 62 9.82 -13.57 16.61
CA PRO A 62 10.62 -14.73 16.21
C PRO A 62 11.56 -14.38 15.06
N THR A 63 12.82 -14.76 15.18
CA THR A 63 13.85 -14.57 14.15
C THR A 63 13.67 -15.60 13.04
N ARG A 64 13.97 -15.19 11.81
CA ARG A 64 13.91 -16.03 10.60
C ARG A 64 15.07 -17.06 10.62
N ALA A 65 15.03 -18.04 11.50
CA ALA A 65 15.99 -19.14 11.49
C ALA A 65 15.48 -20.23 10.52
N GLY A 66 16.20 -20.47 9.42
CA GLY A 66 16.06 -21.70 8.62
C GLY A 66 15.38 -21.60 7.26
N VAL A 67 15.23 -20.43 6.65
CA VAL A 67 14.78 -20.34 5.25
C VAL A 67 15.99 -20.25 4.33
N THR A 68 16.23 -21.26 3.54
CA THR A 68 17.19 -21.24 2.43
C THR A 68 16.78 -20.12 1.45
N PRO A 69 17.65 -19.15 1.13
CA PRO A 69 17.31 -18.09 0.20
C PRO A 69 17.32 -18.69 -1.19
N THR A 70 16.15 -18.94 -1.82
CA THR A 70 16.21 -19.17 -3.27
C THR A 70 14.93 -19.64 -3.93
N SER A 71 13.83 -19.01 -3.75
CA SER A 71 12.83 -19.13 -4.83
C SER A 71 11.96 -17.88 -4.84
N ILE A 72 11.83 -17.29 -6.03
CA ILE A 72 10.79 -16.31 -6.29
C ILE A 72 9.45 -16.95 -5.95
N ARG A 73 8.77 -16.39 -4.96
CA ARG A 73 7.60 -17.02 -4.31
C ARG A 73 6.34 -16.28 -4.70
N LEU A 74 5.21 -16.96 -4.58
CA LEU A 74 3.92 -16.28 -4.59
C LEU A 74 3.71 -15.56 -3.25
N ILE A 75 3.28 -14.31 -3.29
CA ILE A 75 3.10 -13.50 -2.07
C ILE A 75 2.05 -14.10 -1.15
N ARG A 76 0.98 -14.71 -1.69
CA ARG A 76 0.01 -15.45 -0.86
C ARG A 76 0.67 -16.57 -0.04
N ASP A 77 1.69 -17.24 -0.59
CA ASP A 77 2.41 -18.31 0.13
C ASP A 77 3.36 -17.71 1.17
N ILE A 78 3.91 -16.50 0.91
CA ILE A 78 4.69 -15.75 1.90
C ILE A 78 3.82 -15.39 3.11
N TYR A 79 2.60 -14.90 2.90
CA TYR A 79 1.67 -14.60 3.99
C TYR A 79 1.24 -15.86 4.76
N ALA A 80 0.97 -16.96 4.05
CA ALA A 80 0.59 -18.23 4.68
C ALA A 80 1.71 -18.76 5.60
N GLU A 81 2.96 -18.75 5.12
CA GLU A 81 4.11 -19.13 5.92
C GLU A 81 4.37 -18.17 7.08
N ALA A 82 4.31 -16.87 6.85
CA ALA A 82 4.52 -15.86 7.87
C ALA A 82 3.51 -16.01 9.02
N LYS A 83 2.23 -16.28 8.68
CA LYS A 83 1.18 -16.57 9.64
C LYS A 83 1.47 -17.85 10.45
N ALA A 84 1.95 -18.90 9.79
CA ALA A 84 2.32 -20.16 10.46
C ALA A 84 3.52 -19.99 11.42
N LEU A 85 4.41 -19.05 11.14
CA LEU A 85 5.60 -18.73 11.92
C LEU A 85 5.37 -17.58 12.93
N ASP A 86 4.15 -17.07 13.04
CA ASP A 86 3.78 -15.91 13.89
C ASP A 86 4.72 -14.71 13.69
N ARG A 87 4.99 -14.35 12.44
CA ARG A 87 5.85 -13.23 12.10
C ARG A 87 5.16 -12.26 11.11
N PRO A 88 5.49 -10.97 11.16
CA PRO A 88 4.98 -10.03 10.19
C PRO A 88 5.65 -10.20 8.81
N VAL A 89 4.89 -9.90 7.74
CA VAL A 89 5.42 -9.73 6.39
C VAL A 89 5.86 -8.28 6.20
N MET A 90 7.10 -8.07 5.78
CA MET A 90 7.65 -6.73 5.53
C MET A 90 7.90 -6.53 4.05
N SER A 91 7.29 -5.52 3.47
CA SER A 91 7.44 -5.23 2.03
C SER A 91 7.71 -3.75 1.77
N ILE A 92 8.38 -3.47 0.66
CA ILE A 92 8.83 -2.12 0.33
C ILE A 92 8.44 -1.77 -1.10
N GLU A 93 7.82 -0.60 -1.29
CA GLU A 93 7.47 -0.09 -2.61
C GLU A 93 8.62 0.70 -3.23
N LEU A 94 8.83 0.46 -4.52
CA LEU A 94 9.83 1.13 -5.35
C LEU A 94 9.19 1.73 -6.60
N PHE A 95 9.75 2.84 -7.04
CA PHE A 95 9.34 3.54 -8.26
C PHE A 95 10.38 3.35 -9.36
N PRO A 96 9.98 3.00 -10.60
CA PRO A 96 10.89 3.02 -11.73
C PRO A 96 11.48 4.42 -11.93
N PRO A 97 12.81 4.57 -11.89
CA PRO A 97 13.46 5.86 -12.07
C PRO A 97 13.21 6.43 -13.47
N LYS A 98 13.09 7.75 -13.54
CA LYS A 98 12.85 8.46 -14.82
C LYS A 98 14.13 8.81 -15.58
N THR A 99 15.28 8.76 -14.90
CA THR A 99 16.58 9.16 -15.44
C THR A 99 17.64 8.07 -15.22
N GLU A 100 18.68 8.02 -16.04
CA GLU A 100 19.79 7.11 -15.85
C GLU A 100 20.50 7.32 -14.51
N LYS A 101 20.69 8.59 -14.08
CA LYS A 101 21.24 8.91 -12.76
C LYS A 101 20.38 8.34 -11.63
N GLY A 102 19.04 8.47 -11.75
CA GLY A 102 18.11 7.88 -10.78
C GLY A 102 18.20 6.36 -10.76
N ASN A 103 18.36 5.73 -11.95
CA ASN A 103 18.54 4.30 -12.07
C ASN A 103 19.83 3.84 -11.39
N ALA A 104 20.94 4.50 -11.67
CA ALA A 104 22.21 4.23 -11.01
C ALA A 104 22.09 4.39 -9.48
N THR A 105 21.47 5.47 -8.98
CA THR A 105 21.26 5.67 -7.54
C THR A 105 20.42 4.54 -6.94
N LEU A 106 19.37 4.10 -7.62
CA LEU A 106 18.52 3.01 -7.13
C LEU A 106 19.31 1.71 -6.99
N PHE A 107 20.07 1.32 -8.02
CA PHE A 107 20.80 0.04 -8.01
C PHE A 107 22.08 0.06 -7.18
N ASP A 108 22.80 1.19 -7.14
CA ASP A 108 24.10 1.27 -6.49
C ASP A 108 24.04 1.64 -5.01
N ARG A 109 22.93 2.25 -4.56
CA ARG A 109 22.79 2.73 -3.18
C ARG A 109 21.48 2.30 -2.51
N THR A 110 20.34 2.58 -3.11
CA THR A 110 19.04 2.36 -2.47
C THR A 110 18.74 0.88 -2.29
N LEU A 111 18.80 0.10 -3.36
CA LEU A 111 18.53 -1.34 -3.29
C LEU A 111 19.48 -2.11 -2.37
N PRO A 112 20.80 -1.90 -2.40
CA PRO A 112 21.68 -2.54 -1.42
C PRO A 112 21.34 -2.24 0.03
N ALA A 113 21.00 -0.97 0.34
CA ALA A 113 20.60 -0.58 1.69
C ALA A 113 19.28 -1.23 2.11
N LEU A 114 18.27 -1.22 1.23
CA LEU A 114 16.99 -1.86 1.49
C LEU A 114 17.10 -3.40 1.56
N GLN A 115 17.95 -4.00 0.74
CA GLN A 115 18.17 -5.44 0.74
C GLN A 115 18.80 -5.93 2.05
N ALA A 116 19.67 -5.12 2.65
CA ALA A 116 20.27 -5.42 3.96
C ALA A 116 19.22 -5.51 5.09
N LEU A 117 18.05 -4.91 4.91
CA LEU A 117 16.92 -5.02 5.85
C LEU A 117 16.20 -6.38 5.74
N GLY A 118 16.32 -7.09 4.64
CA GLY A 118 15.69 -8.38 4.39
C GLY A 118 14.17 -8.31 4.22
N PRO A 119 13.62 -7.45 3.34
CA PRO A 119 12.18 -7.45 3.07
C PRO A 119 11.74 -8.77 2.45
N ASP A 120 10.48 -9.16 2.71
CA ASP A 120 9.91 -10.38 2.14
C ASP A 120 9.66 -10.24 0.64
N PHE A 121 9.28 -9.05 0.18
CA PHE A 121 9.15 -8.73 -1.24
C PHE A 121 9.23 -7.23 -1.52
N TYR A 122 9.53 -6.89 -2.78
CA TYR A 122 9.41 -5.54 -3.29
C TYR A 122 8.18 -5.39 -4.16
N SER A 123 7.52 -4.24 -4.06
CA SER A 123 6.46 -3.81 -4.95
C SER A 123 7.02 -2.76 -5.93
N VAL A 124 6.72 -2.87 -7.21
CA VAL A 124 7.20 -1.95 -8.24
C VAL A 124 6.02 -1.25 -8.90
N THR A 125 5.97 0.08 -8.74
CA THR A 125 4.85 0.89 -9.20
C THR A 125 4.73 0.96 -10.72
N TYR A 126 3.51 1.24 -11.18
CA TYR A 126 3.17 1.45 -12.59
C TYR A 126 2.90 2.94 -12.82
N GLY A 127 3.49 3.54 -13.83
CA GLY A 127 3.29 4.95 -14.09
C GLY A 127 1.92 5.27 -14.65
N ALA A 128 1.39 6.44 -14.30
CA ALA A 128 0.11 6.93 -14.79
C ALA A 128 0.00 6.86 -16.33
N GLY A 129 -1.13 6.36 -16.84
CA GLY A 129 -1.38 6.23 -18.27
C GLY A 129 -0.49 5.21 -18.99
N GLY A 130 0.11 4.26 -18.28
CA GLY A 130 0.94 3.21 -18.89
C GLY A 130 2.34 3.65 -19.31
N SER A 131 2.75 4.87 -18.98
CA SER A 131 4.02 5.49 -19.42
C SER A 131 5.28 4.77 -18.95
N THR A 132 5.17 3.85 -17.98
CA THR A 132 6.29 3.07 -17.44
C THR A 132 6.05 1.56 -17.48
N ARG A 133 5.11 1.09 -18.31
CA ARG A 133 4.74 -0.33 -18.42
C ARG A 133 5.96 -1.25 -18.49
N ASP A 134 6.82 -1.03 -19.46
CA ASP A 134 8.00 -1.85 -19.70
C ASP A 134 9.01 -1.71 -18.55
N LYS A 135 9.21 -0.48 -18.06
CA LYS A 135 10.13 -0.19 -16.95
C LYS A 135 9.73 -0.85 -15.64
N THR A 136 8.43 -1.05 -15.40
CA THR A 136 7.94 -1.77 -14.20
C THR A 136 8.41 -3.22 -14.22
N LEU A 137 8.21 -3.93 -15.34
CA LEU A 137 8.65 -5.31 -15.47
C LEU A 137 10.17 -5.43 -15.53
N GLU A 138 10.87 -4.50 -16.22
CA GLU A 138 12.34 -4.46 -16.27
C GLU A 138 12.94 -4.30 -14.87
N LEU A 139 12.41 -3.38 -14.05
CA LEU A 139 12.90 -3.17 -12.70
C LEU A 139 12.59 -4.38 -11.80
N ALA A 140 11.36 -4.91 -11.86
CA ALA A 140 10.98 -6.10 -11.10
C ALA A 140 11.87 -7.31 -11.45
N ASP A 141 12.12 -7.57 -12.74
CA ASP A 141 13.00 -8.63 -13.22
C ASP A 141 14.46 -8.42 -12.76
N ALA A 142 14.97 -7.18 -12.87
CA ALA A 142 16.32 -6.86 -12.44
C ALA A 142 16.51 -7.08 -10.92
N ILE A 143 15.53 -6.74 -10.09
CA ILE A 143 15.56 -7.01 -8.64
C ILE A 143 15.56 -8.52 -8.38
N GLN A 144 14.67 -9.29 -9.02
CA GLN A 144 14.61 -10.74 -8.86
C GLN A 144 15.94 -11.40 -9.21
N ARG A 145 16.52 -11.03 -10.34
CA ARG A 145 17.78 -11.63 -10.81
C ARG A 145 18.99 -11.27 -9.97
N ARG A 146 19.10 -10.00 -9.53
CA ARG A 146 20.30 -9.51 -8.81
C ARG A 146 20.26 -9.81 -7.32
N HIS A 147 19.06 -9.75 -6.72
CA HIS A 147 18.89 -9.84 -5.28
C HIS A 147 18.16 -11.10 -4.81
N GLN A 148 17.68 -11.94 -5.76
CA GLN A 148 16.93 -13.17 -5.45
C GLN A 148 15.73 -12.92 -4.51
N THR A 149 15.12 -11.72 -4.60
CA THR A 149 14.01 -11.31 -3.76
C THR A 149 12.73 -11.29 -4.59
N THR A 150 11.64 -11.79 -4.03
CA THR A 150 10.31 -11.77 -4.67
C THR A 150 9.89 -10.34 -5.01
N THR A 151 9.35 -10.15 -6.22
CA THR A 151 8.79 -8.87 -6.64
C THR A 151 7.33 -9.00 -7.01
N MET A 152 6.61 -7.90 -6.84
CA MET A 152 5.25 -7.69 -7.30
C MET A 152 5.23 -6.51 -8.28
N ALA A 153 4.65 -6.71 -9.44
CA ALA A 153 4.48 -5.64 -10.42
C ALA A 153 3.06 -5.06 -10.32
N HIS A 154 2.94 -3.72 -10.31
CA HIS A 154 1.65 -3.08 -10.43
C HIS A 154 1.14 -3.19 -11.87
N LEU A 155 -0.17 -3.29 -12.03
CA LEU A 155 -0.85 -3.28 -13.32
C LEU A 155 -2.16 -2.51 -13.20
N THR A 156 -2.35 -1.51 -14.07
CA THR A 156 -3.59 -0.74 -14.15
C THR A 156 -4.42 -1.14 -15.36
N CYS A 157 -5.74 -1.10 -15.24
CA CYS A 157 -6.64 -1.52 -16.31
C CYS A 157 -7.31 -0.38 -17.05
N ILE A 158 -7.49 0.79 -16.42
CA ILE A 158 -8.19 1.91 -17.06
C ILE A 158 -7.50 2.33 -18.37
N SER A 159 -8.29 2.57 -19.40
CA SER A 159 -7.79 2.98 -20.74
C SER A 159 -6.74 2.04 -21.35
N THR A 160 -6.66 0.78 -20.89
CA THR A 160 -5.74 -0.23 -21.41
C THR A 160 -6.50 -1.31 -22.16
N PRO A 161 -6.24 -1.55 -23.45
CA PRO A 161 -6.87 -2.62 -24.21
C PRO A 161 -6.62 -4.00 -23.60
N LEU A 162 -7.61 -4.90 -23.63
CA LEU A 162 -7.48 -6.26 -23.07
C LEU A 162 -6.29 -7.03 -23.63
N ALA A 163 -6.02 -6.87 -24.94
CA ALA A 163 -4.86 -7.51 -25.57
C ALA A 163 -3.54 -7.03 -24.96
N ASP A 164 -3.46 -5.76 -24.54
CA ASP A 164 -2.26 -5.19 -23.91
C ASP A 164 -2.09 -5.69 -22.49
N ILE A 165 -3.18 -5.81 -21.74
CA ILE A 165 -3.20 -6.43 -20.43
C ILE A 165 -2.71 -7.89 -20.55
N GLY A 166 -3.23 -8.63 -21.51
CA GLY A 166 -2.79 -10.00 -21.79
C GLY A 166 -1.28 -10.09 -22.09
N ARG A 167 -0.78 -9.26 -22.99
CA ARG A 167 0.65 -9.21 -23.33
C ARG A 167 1.53 -8.87 -22.12
N TYR A 168 1.08 -7.95 -21.29
CA TYR A 168 1.81 -7.60 -20.06
C TYR A 168 1.92 -8.80 -19.10
N LEU A 169 0.84 -9.55 -18.91
CA LEU A 169 0.84 -10.73 -18.04
C LEU A 169 1.71 -11.85 -18.60
N ASP A 170 1.72 -12.02 -19.93
CA ASP A 170 2.57 -13.01 -20.60
C ASP A 170 4.04 -12.64 -20.49
N ASP A 171 4.41 -11.35 -20.66
CA ASP A 171 5.77 -10.86 -20.44
C ASP A 171 6.18 -10.98 -18.97
N ALA A 172 5.34 -10.59 -18.02
CA ALA A 172 5.59 -10.79 -16.60
C ALA A 172 5.90 -12.27 -16.29
N ARG A 173 5.08 -13.19 -16.80
CA ARG A 173 5.26 -14.63 -16.63
C ARG A 173 6.57 -15.13 -17.24
N SER A 174 6.94 -14.66 -18.43
CA SER A 174 8.19 -15.03 -19.11
C SER A 174 9.42 -14.62 -18.32
N ARG A 175 9.34 -13.53 -17.56
CA ARG A 175 10.36 -13.03 -16.64
C ARG A 175 10.31 -13.68 -15.25
N GLY A 176 9.39 -14.61 -15.00
CA GLY A 176 9.21 -15.23 -13.67
C GLY A 176 8.50 -14.33 -12.67
N ILE A 177 7.93 -13.18 -13.07
CA ILE A 177 7.14 -12.30 -12.23
C ILE A 177 5.74 -12.90 -12.10
N ARG A 178 5.40 -13.37 -10.90
CA ARG A 178 4.17 -14.12 -10.63
C ARG A 178 3.26 -13.42 -9.60
N ASN A 179 3.57 -12.19 -9.22
CA ASN A 179 2.80 -11.41 -8.27
C ASN A 179 2.39 -10.08 -8.90
N ILE A 180 1.11 -9.81 -8.94
CA ILE A 180 0.53 -8.62 -9.58
C ILE A 180 -0.32 -7.88 -8.57
N LEU A 181 -0.11 -6.56 -8.45
CA LEU A 181 -1.04 -5.67 -7.77
C LEU A 181 -2.02 -5.13 -8.83
N ALA A 182 -3.25 -5.61 -8.77
CA ALA A 182 -4.31 -5.27 -9.71
C ALA A 182 -5.00 -3.97 -9.30
N LEU A 183 -4.80 -2.92 -10.09
CA LEU A 183 -5.29 -1.57 -9.85
C LEU A 183 -6.20 -1.10 -10.98
N ARG A 184 -7.09 -0.17 -10.70
CA ARG A 184 -7.85 0.50 -11.75
C ARG A 184 -6.95 1.46 -12.53
N GLY A 185 -6.18 2.28 -11.83
CA GLY A 185 -5.44 3.42 -12.36
C GLY A 185 -6.31 4.68 -12.43
N ASP A 186 -5.67 5.82 -12.62
CA ASP A 186 -6.33 7.10 -12.75
C ASP A 186 -6.83 7.30 -14.19
N PRO A 187 -8.05 7.82 -14.39
CA PRO A 187 -8.54 8.15 -15.71
C PRO A 187 -7.63 9.22 -16.35
N PRO A 188 -7.49 9.19 -17.69
CA PRO A 188 -6.75 10.25 -18.42
C PRO A 188 -7.36 11.60 -18.13
N GLN A 189 -6.50 12.65 -18.07
CA GLN A 189 -6.97 14.03 -17.83
C GLN A 189 -7.83 14.58 -18.97
N ALA A 190 -7.70 14.04 -20.20
CA ALA A 190 -8.50 14.41 -21.34
C ALA A 190 -9.62 13.37 -21.58
N PRO A 191 -10.91 13.75 -21.48
CA PRO A 191 -12.04 12.82 -21.66
C PRO A 191 -12.07 12.13 -23.03
N GLU A 192 -11.49 12.73 -24.05
CA GLU A 192 -11.44 12.20 -25.42
C GLU A 192 -10.48 11.02 -25.54
N GLU A 193 -9.40 11.00 -24.76
CA GLU A 193 -8.44 9.89 -24.71
C GLU A 193 -9.05 8.63 -24.08
N HIS A 194 -10.00 8.81 -23.18
CA HIS A 194 -10.71 7.70 -22.53
C HIS A 194 -11.62 6.93 -23.49
N ARG A 195 -12.23 7.63 -24.46
CA ARG A 195 -13.17 7.03 -25.44
C ARG A 195 -12.47 6.31 -26.58
N SER A 196 -11.22 6.64 -26.86
CA SER A 196 -10.47 6.10 -28.01
C SER A 196 -9.78 4.76 -27.74
N SER A 197 -9.67 4.33 -26.48
CA SER A 197 -8.91 3.12 -26.11
C SER A 197 -9.65 1.79 -26.31
N GLY A 198 -10.95 1.80 -26.65
CA GLY A 198 -11.78 0.59 -26.96
C GLY A 198 -11.66 -0.53 -25.93
N ALA A 199 -12.74 -1.23 -25.65
CA ALA A 199 -12.85 -2.51 -24.91
C ALA A 199 -11.73 -2.86 -23.90
N GLY A 200 -11.51 -2.01 -22.88
CA GLY A 200 -10.70 -2.30 -21.68
C GLY A 200 -11.59 -2.53 -20.46
N PHE A 201 -10.97 -2.80 -19.32
CA PHE A 201 -11.70 -2.88 -18.05
C PHE A 201 -11.93 -1.48 -17.48
N GLU A 202 -13.09 -1.28 -16.89
CA GLU A 202 -13.46 -0.05 -16.21
C GLU A 202 -13.09 -0.11 -14.71
N TYR A 203 -13.13 -1.30 -14.13
CA TYR A 203 -12.92 -1.52 -12.69
C TYR A 203 -11.86 -2.59 -12.42
N SER A 204 -11.17 -2.42 -11.31
CA SER A 204 -10.09 -3.33 -10.90
C SER A 204 -10.56 -4.75 -10.59
N TYR A 205 -11.81 -4.98 -10.17
CA TYR A 205 -12.32 -6.33 -9.96
C TYR A 205 -12.34 -7.16 -11.26
N GLN A 206 -12.62 -6.52 -12.42
CA GLN A 206 -12.57 -7.17 -13.73
C GLN A 206 -11.13 -7.59 -14.08
N LEU A 207 -10.15 -6.75 -13.72
CA LEU A 207 -8.74 -7.10 -13.87
C LEU A 207 -8.34 -8.26 -12.96
N VAL A 208 -8.81 -8.27 -11.71
CA VAL A 208 -8.55 -9.39 -10.76
C VAL A 208 -9.07 -10.70 -11.35
N GLU A 209 -10.32 -10.73 -11.80
CA GLU A 209 -10.94 -11.90 -12.42
C GLU A 209 -10.15 -12.37 -13.65
N PHE A 210 -9.82 -11.46 -14.56
CA PHE A 210 -9.02 -11.75 -15.75
C PHE A 210 -7.63 -12.33 -15.46
N ILE A 211 -6.96 -11.87 -14.40
CA ILE A 211 -5.69 -12.42 -13.95
C ILE A 211 -5.91 -13.81 -13.32
N ARG A 212 -6.97 -13.98 -12.54
CA ARG A 212 -7.31 -15.24 -11.88
C ARG A 212 -7.56 -16.37 -12.88
N GLU A 213 -8.30 -16.09 -13.94
CA GLU A 213 -8.56 -17.05 -15.03
C GLU A 213 -7.28 -17.55 -15.71
N ARG A 214 -6.23 -16.72 -15.76
CA ARG A 214 -4.93 -17.08 -16.32
C ARG A 214 -4.07 -17.96 -15.44
N SER A 215 -4.50 -18.27 -14.24
CA SER A 215 -3.81 -19.10 -13.24
C SER A 215 -2.32 -18.75 -12.96
N GLY A 216 -1.81 -19.21 -11.85
CA GLY A 216 -0.39 -19.11 -11.52
C GLY A 216 0.13 -17.74 -11.10
N PHE A 217 -0.73 -16.74 -10.89
CA PHE A 217 -0.39 -15.48 -10.25
C PHE A 217 -0.90 -15.43 -8.81
N SER A 218 -0.20 -14.69 -7.96
CA SER A 218 -0.71 -14.15 -6.70
C SER A 218 -1.14 -12.71 -6.94
N ILE A 219 -2.36 -12.38 -6.52
CA ILE A 219 -3.04 -11.14 -6.88
C ILE A 219 -3.28 -10.30 -5.63
N GLY A 220 -2.62 -9.15 -5.55
CA GLY A 220 -2.95 -8.11 -4.59
C GLY A 220 -3.95 -7.11 -5.16
N THR A 221 -4.66 -6.42 -4.29
CA THR A 221 -5.47 -5.25 -4.64
C THR A 221 -5.31 -4.14 -3.61
N ALA A 222 -5.74 -2.91 -3.96
CA ALA A 222 -5.68 -1.78 -3.05
C ALA A 222 -6.94 -1.69 -2.18
N GLY A 223 -6.75 -1.34 -0.89
CA GLY A 223 -7.80 -0.95 0.06
C GLY A 223 -7.58 0.47 0.57
N PHE A 224 -8.61 1.13 1.06
CA PHE A 224 -8.57 2.53 1.49
C PHE A 224 -9.19 2.65 2.89
N PRO A 225 -8.37 2.73 3.97
CA PRO A 225 -8.89 2.83 5.34
C PRO A 225 -9.81 4.01 5.57
N GLU A 226 -9.50 5.17 4.98
CA GLU A 226 -10.31 6.39 5.07
C GLU A 226 -11.36 6.50 3.93
N SER A 227 -11.56 5.47 3.11
CA SER A 227 -12.29 5.50 1.84
C SER A 227 -11.49 6.08 0.67
N HIS A 228 -11.81 5.62 -0.52
CA HIS A 228 -11.24 6.19 -1.75
C HIS A 228 -11.75 7.61 -1.97
N ILE A 229 -10.88 8.54 -2.33
CA ILE A 229 -11.20 9.98 -2.52
C ILE A 229 -12.40 10.23 -3.47
N ALA A 230 -12.63 9.36 -4.44
CA ALA A 230 -13.74 9.46 -5.37
C ALA A 230 -15.02 8.75 -4.89
N CYS A 231 -15.01 8.07 -3.75
CA CYS A 231 -16.19 7.43 -3.20
C CYS A 231 -16.98 8.42 -2.34
N THR A 232 -17.99 9.04 -2.92
CA THR A 232 -18.87 10.02 -2.23
C THR A 232 -19.94 9.37 -1.37
N GLU A 233 -20.09 8.05 -1.44
CA GLU A 233 -21.15 7.29 -0.75
C GLU A 233 -20.73 6.85 0.65
N GLY A 234 -19.50 7.12 1.04
CA GLY A 234 -18.95 6.84 2.35
C GLY A 234 -18.12 5.54 2.42
N ARG A 235 -17.30 5.45 3.47
CA ARG A 235 -16.29 4.41 3.63
C ARG A 235 -16.81 2.98 3.61
N HIS A 236 -18.00 2.73 4.15
CA HIS A 236 -18.55 1.36 4.15
C HIS A 236 -18.90 0.88 2.75
N VAL A 237 -19.36 1.78 1.86
CA VAL A 237 -19.63 1.43 0.46
C VAL A 237 -18.32 1.11 -0.28
N ASP A 238 -17.28 1.90 -0.05
CA ASP A 238 -15.95 1.64 -0.61
C ASP A 238 -15.39 0.29 -0.13
N TRP A 239 -15.54 -0.01 1.16
CA TRP A 239 -15.10 -1.28 1.75
C TRP A 239 -15.90 -2.48 1.23
N GLN A 240 -17.20 -2.34 0.96
CA GLN A 240 -17.99 -3.37 0.29
C GLN A 240 -17.54 -3.61 -1.15
N ARG A 241 -17.13 -2.55 -1.86
CA ARG A 241 -16.51 -2.67 -3.20
C ARG A 241 -15.16 -3.39 -3.14
N LEU A 242 -14.38 -3.17 -2.09
CA LEU A 242 -13.15 -3.93 -1.87
C LEU A 242 -13.46 -5.43 -1.64
N LYS A 243 -14.50 -5.75 -0.84
CA LYS A 243 -14.93 -7.15 -0.67
C LYS A 243 -15.26 -7.80 -2.02
N ALA A 244 -15.93 -7.10 -2.92
CA ALA A 244 -16.19 -7.62 -4.26
C ALA A 244 -14.90 -7.95 -5.03
N LYS A 245 -13.84 -7.12 -4.94
CA LYS A 245 -12.53 -7.44 -5.55
C LYS A 245 -11.91 -8.71 -4.95
N ILE A 246 -12.03 -8.90 -3.63
CA ILE A 246 -11.54 -10.09 -2.94
C ILE A 246 -12.31 -11.32 -3.42
N ASP A 247 -13.63 -11.23 -3.54
CA ASP A 247 -14.48 -12.33 -4.01
C ASP A 247 -14.19 -12.74 -5.47
N HIS A 248 -13.69 -11.83 -6.30
CA HIS A 248 -13.22 -12.12 -7.65
C HIS A 248 -11.82 -12.75 -7.68
N GLY A 249 -11.18 -12.91 -6.53
CA GLY A 249 -9.96 -13.71 -6.41
C GLY A 249 -8.69 -12.97 -6.03
N ALA A 250 -8.77 -11.79 -5.40
CA ALA A 250 -7.58 -11.20 -4.80
C ALA A 250 -7.11 -12.02 -3.59
N ASP A 251 -5.79 -12.26 -3.48
CA ASP A 251 -5.19 -13.09 -2.44
C ASP A 251 -4.80 -12.27 -1.19
N PHE A 252 -4.63 -10.96 -1.32
CA PHE A 252 -4.28 -10.05 -0.25
C PHE A 252 -4.59 -8.59 -0.62
N VAL A 253 -4.61 -7.73 0.38
CA VAL A 253 -4.85 -6.29 0.24
C VAL A 253 -3.64 -5.52 0.77
N LEU A 254 -3.19 -4.50 0.02
CA LEU A 254 -2.32 -3.44 0.52
C LEU A 254 -3.15 -2.18 0.68
N THR A 255 -3.07 -1.50 1.84
CA THR A 255 -3.87 -0.29 2.00
C THR A 255 -3.14 0.93 1.45
N GLN A 256 -3.91 1.96 1.05
CA GLN A 256 -3.40 3.31 0.90
C GLN A 256 -2.81 3.79 2.23
N LEU A 257 -1.90 4.78 2.16
CA LEU A 257 -1.35 5.43 3.35
C LEU A 257 -2.46 6.12 4.18
N PHE A 258 -2.25 6.14 5.47
CA PHE A 258 -3.07 6.82 6.49
C PHE A 258 -2.14 7.21 7.65
N PHE A 259 -2.60 8.10 8.53
CA PHE A 259 -1.78 8.62 9.65
C PHE A 259 -2.41 8.36 11.01
N ASP A 260 -3.67 7.93 11.06
CA ASP A 260 -4.35 7.47 12.27
C ASP A 260 -4.59 5.96 12.20
N ASN A 261 -4.06 5.22 13.14
CA ASN A 261 -4.20 3.76 13.18
C ASN A 261 -5.65 3.31 13.41
N ASP A 262 -6.49 4.15 14.01
CA ASP A 262 -7.90 3.85 14.24
C ASP A 262 -8.64 3.68 12.91
N ASP A 263 -8.25 4.39 11.84
CA ASP A 263 -8.84 4.21 10.51
C ASP A 263 -8.55 2.81 9.95
N TYR A 264 -7.30 2.33 10.11
CA TYR A 264 -6.96 0.96 9.71
C TYR A 264 -7.69 -0.08 10.55
N PHE A 265 -7.78 0.10 11.87
CA PHE A 265 -8.48 -0.86 12.71
C PHE A 265 -9.98 -0.90 12.41
N ALA A 266 -10.62 0.25 12.21
CA ALA A 266 -12.02 0.31 11.80
C ALA A 266 -12.26 -0.36 10.43
N PHE A 267 -11.37 -0.13 9.46
CA PHE A 267 -11.38 -0.78 8.15
C PHE A 267 -11.27 -2.30 8.27
N ARG A 268 -10.26 -2.79 9.00
CA ARG A 268 -10.04 -4.22 9.21
C ARG A 268 -11.23 -4.87 9.92
N ASP A 269 -11.67 -4.28 11.02
CA ASP A 269 -12.71 -4.86 11.87
C ASP A 269 -14.06 -4.96 11.12
N TYR A 270 -14.37 -4.00 10.27
CA TYR A 270 -15.53 -4.07 9.40
C TYR A 270 -15.40 -5.15 8.32
N LEU A 271 -14.26 -5.22 7.63
CA LEU A 271 -14.04 -6.21 6.57
C LEU A 271 -14.01 -7.65 7.12
N VAL A 272 -13.34 -7.87 8.24
CA VAL A 272 -13.22 -9.19 8.85
C VAL A 272 -14.50 -9.57 9.59
N GLY A 273 -15.00 -8.68 10.46
CA GLY A 273 -16.13 -8.96 11.34
C GLY A 273 -17.49 -8.95 10.64
N GLU A 274 -17.74 -7.95 9.80
CA GLU A 274 -19.04 -7.78 9.15
C GLU A 274 -19.10 -8.43 7.76
N LEU A 275 -18.00 -8.40 7.00
CA LEU A 275 -17.99 -8.91 5.63
C LEU A 275 -17.28 -10.28 5.47
N GLY A 276 -16.72 -10.84 6.55
CA GLY A 276 -16.11 -12.17 6.56
C GLY A 276 -14.86 -12.28 5.66
N VAL A 277 -14.09 -11.19 5.53
CA VAL A 277 -12.83 -11.21 4.79
C VAL A 277 -11.78 -11.97 5.57
N ASP A 278 -11.11 -12.93 4.93
CA ASP A 278 -10.09 -13.79 5.52
C ASP A 278 -8.70 -13.63 4.88
N VAL A 279 -8.58 -12.81 3.83
CA VAL A 279 -7.29 -12.52 3.20
C VAL A 279 -6.48 -11.49 4.02
N PRO A 280 -5.13 -11.51 3.94
CA PRO A 280 -4.30 -10.53 4.61
C PRO A 280 -4.63 -9.10 4.21
N LEU A 281 -4.89 -8.23 5.19
CA LEU A 281 -5.10 -6.80 5.04
C LEU A 281 -3.85 -6.07 5.55
N THR A 282 -2.92 -5.73 4.69
CA THR A 282 -1.61 -5.18 5.09
C THR A 282 -1.63 -3.66 5.03
N PRO A 283 -1.39 -2.96 6.14
CA PRO A 283 -1.32 -1.51 6.16
C PRO A 283 -0.13 -0.96 5.39
N GLY A 284 -0.40 0.07 4.59
CA GLY A 284 0.59 0.87 3.87
C GLY A 284 1.03 2.06 4.72
N VAL A 285 2.33 2.18 5.00
CA VAL A 285 2.90 3.25 5.83
C VAL A 285 3.92 4.05 5.04
N LEU A 286 3.80 5.38 5.12
CA LEU A 286 4.72 6.33 4.49
C LEU A 286 5.54 7.07 5.56
N PRO A 287 6.86 6.81 5.67
CA PRO A 287 7.73 7.61 6.52
C PRO A 287 7.79 9.08 6.06
N ILE A 288 7.61 10.02 6.97
CA ILE A 288 7.64 11.45 6.67
C ILE A 288 9.09 11.92 6.67
N LEU A 289 9.65 12.15 5.50
CA LEU A 289 11.02 12.66 5.37
C LEU A 289 11.08 14.14 4.96
N ILE A 290 10.00 14.67 4.41
CA ILE A 290 9.89 16.04 3.92
C ILE A 290 8.46 16.53 4.14
N ARG A 291 8.29 17.65 4.86
CA ARG A 291 6.99 18.23 5.21
C ARG A 291 6.10 18.55 4.00
N GLU A 292 6.65 19.22 2.99
CA GLU A 292 5.89 19.60 1.79
C GLU A 292 5.41 18.40 0.99
N GLN A 293 6.16 17.30 1.01
CA GLN A 293 5.77 16.07 0.34
C GLN A 293 4.57 15.41 1.02
N ILE A 294 4.56 15.37 2.36
CA ILE A 294 3.50 14.67 3.07
C ILE A 294 2.14 15.35 2.88
N THR A 295 2.07 16.68 2.97
CA THR A 295 0.84 17.43 2.73
C THR A 295 0.30 17.17 1.33
N ARG A 296 1.20 17.13 0.35
CA ARG A 296 0.83 16.85 -1.03
C ARG A 296 0.35 15.41 -1.23
N PHE A 297 1.05 14.42 -0.67
CA PHE A 297 0.64 13.02 -0.80
C PHE A 297 -0.67 12.75 -0.07
N ALA A 298 -0.86 13.29 1.11
CA ALA A 298 -2.12 13.19 1.83
C ALA A 298 -3.29 13.73 0.99
N ALA A 299 -3.13 14.91 0.39
CA ALA A 299 -4.15 15.51 -0.47
C ALA A 299 -4.44 14.67 -1.73
N LEU A 300 -3.41 14.06 -2.34
CA LEU A 300 -3.57 13.21 -3.53
C LEU A 300 -4.26 11.89 -3.21
N CYS A 301 -4.00 11.32 -2.04
CA CYS A 301 -4.53 10.03 -1.61
C CYS A 301 -5.87 10.15 -0.87
N GLY A 302 -6.29 11.36 -0.51
CA GLY A 302 -7.45 11.60 0.34
C GLY A 302 -7.21 11.25 1.80
N ALA A 303 -5.94 11.14 2.23
CA ALA A 303 -5.60 10.82 3.61
C ALA A 303 -5.67 12.05 4.50
N THR A 304 -6.16 11.88 5.72
CA THR A 304 -6.25 12.93 6.73
C THR A 304 -4.94 13.04 7.51
N LEU A 305 -4.40 14.25 7.60
CA LEU A 305 -3.28 14.54 8.48
C LEU A 305 -3.82 14.98 9.85
N PRO A 306 -3.56 14.24 10.94
CA PRO A 306 -3.96 14.66 12.28
C PRO A 306 -3.40 16.04 12.63
N SER A 307 -4.21 16.89 13.28
CA SER A 307 -3.80 18.25 13.63
C SER A 307 -2.55 18.31 14.51
N SER A 308 -2.39 17.34 15.42
CA SER A 308 -1.20 17.20 16.26
C SER A 308 0.05 16.90 15.44
N LEU A 309 -0.05 16.05 14.41
CA LEU A 309 1.04 15.76 13.48
C LEU A 309 1.45 17.02 12.71
N LEU A 310 0.47 17.74 12.15
CA LEU A 310 0.71 18.98 11.42
C LEU A 310 1.39 20.04 12.30
N SER A 311 0.86 20.30 13.49
CA SER A 311 1.42 21.29 14.44
C SER A 311 2.85 20.95 14.81
N THR A 312 3.17 19.67 15.02
CA THR A 312 4.53 19.23 15.32
C THR A 312 5.47 19.46 14.13
N LEU A 313 5.06 19.06 12.91
CA LEU A 313 5.85 19.29 11.71
C LEU A 313 6.08 20.78 11.42
N GLU A 314 5.09 21.64 11.70
CA GLU A 314 5.19 23.09 11.56
C GLU A 314 6.17 23.70 12.58
N SER A 315 6.22 23.15 13.79
CA SER A 315 7.12 23.65 14.84
C SER A 315 8.60 23.51 14.51
N PHE A 316 8.98 22.60 13.61
CA PHE A 316 10.35 22.44 13.15
C PHE A 316 10.79 23.51 12.13
N GLY A 317 9.87 24.28 11.58
CA GLY A 317 10.18 25.31 10.58
C GLY A 317 10.93 24.72 9.36
N ASP A 318 12.13 25.25 9.10
CA ASP A 318 12.99 24.82 7.99
C ASP A 318 14.00 23.73 8.37
N ASP A 319 13.95 23.21 9.60
CA ASP A 319 14.84 22.12 10.04
C ASP A 319 14.40 20.79 9.42
N THR A 320 14.92 20.51 8.24
CA THR A 320 14.60 19.28 7.49
C THR A 320 15.12 18.01 8.19
N ALA A 321 16.16 18.09 9.01
CA ALA A 321 16.68 16.97 9.77
C ALA A 321 15.70 16.60 10.90
N ALA A 322 15.24 17.59 11.67
CA ALA A 322 14.23 17.38 12.71
C ALA A 322 12.92 16.81 12.15
N VAL A 323 12.48 17.28 10.97
CA VAL A 323 11.31 16.73 10.27
C VAL A 323 11.51 15.25 9.90
N ALA A 324 12.69 14.89 9.37
CA ALA A 324 12.97 13.50 8.97
C ALA A 324 13.08 12.57 10.19
N ASP A 325 13.76 12.99 11.25
CA ASP A 325 13.93 12.22 12.49
C ASP A 325 12.57 11.97 13.16
N PHE A 326 11.78 13.02 13.33
CA PHE A 326 10.42 12.91 13.87
C PHE A 326 9.52 12.03 13.01
N GLY A 327 9.56 12.21 11.69
CA GLY A 327 8.74 11.44 10.76
C GLY A 327 9.11 9.96 10.73
N ALA A 328 10.39 9.63 10.86
CA ALA A 328 10.85 8.24 11.01
C ALA A 328 10.38 7.63 12.33
N GLU A 329 10.48 8.38 13.45
CA GLU A 329 9.97 7.94 14.76
C GLU A 329 8.46 7.75 14.75
N PHE A 330 7.70 8.70 14.18
CA PHE A 330 6.26 8.60 14.06
C PHE A 330 5.84 7.34 13.29
N ALA A 331 6.41 7.10 12.10
CA ALA A 331 6.11 5.93 11.29
C ALA A 331 6.54 4.62 11.98
N SER A 332 7.64 4.63 12.74
CA SER A 332 8.10 3.46 13.51
C SER A 332 7.10 3.08 14.61
N ARG A 333 6.61 4.06 15.36
CA ARG A 333 5.56 3.85 16.38
C ARG A 333 4.24 3.44 15.77
N GLN A 334 3.87 4.03 14.62
CA GLN A 334 2.69 3.62 13.85
C GLN A 334 2.78 2.13 13.51
N CYS A 335 3.90 1.67 12.95
CA CYS A 335 4.13 0.26 12.61
C CYS A 335 4.09 -0.66 13.84
N GLU A 336 4.70 -0.25 14.96
CA GLU A 336 4.68 -1.01 16.22
C GLU A 336 3.24 -1.25 16.72
N VAL A 337 2.42 -0.20 16.74
CA VAL A 337 1.02 -0.29 17.15
C VAL A 337 0.19 -1.15 16.19
N LEU A 338 0.38 -1.01 14.88
CA LEU A 338 -0.29 -1.81 13.87
C LEU A 338 0.03 -3.31 14.03
N LEU A 339 1.29 -3.66 14.20
CA LEU A 339 1.70 -5.05 14.40
C LEU A 339 1.21 -5.61 15.73
N ALA A 340 1.30 -4.84 16.82
CA ALA A 340 0.75 -5.23 18.11
C ALA A 340 -0.79 -5.42 18.07
N GLY A 341 -1.48 -4.66 17.22
CA GLY A 341 -2.91 -4.79 16.94
C GLY A 341 -3.26 -5.93 15.98
N GLY A 342 -2.29 -6.76 15.55
CA GLY A 342 -2.52 -7.96 14.75
C GLY A 342 -2.51 -7.73 13.23
N ALA A 343 -1.90 -6.64 12.74
CA ALA A 343 -1.67 -6.49 11.31
C ALA A 343 -0.76 -7.62 10.79
N PRO A 344 -1.04 -8.21 9.60
CA PRO A 344 -0.29 -9.36 9.08
C PRO A 344 1.13 -9.00 8.61
N GLY A 345 1.45 -7.72 8.58
CA GLY A 345 2.72 -7.16 8.14
C GLY A 345 2.61 -5.67 7.88
N ILE A 346 3.64 -5.09 7.29
CA ILE A 346 3.71 -3.67 6.90
C ILE A 346 4.19 -3.55 5.46
N HIS A 347 3.53 -2.68 4.70
CA HIS A 347 3.96 -2.25 3.37
C HIS A 347 4.51 -0.82 3.44
N LEU A 348 5.81 -0.63 3.13
CA LEU A 348 6.48 0.67 3.27
C LEU A 348 6.56 1.41 1.92
N TYR A 349 6.01 2.60 1.87
CA TYR A 349 6.16 3.54 0.76
C TYR A 349 7.51 4.25 0.85
N SER A 350 8.57 3.64 0.31
CA SER A 350 9.94 4.15 0.50
C SER A 350 10.29 5.38 -0.32
N LEU A 351 9.53 5.67 -1.39
CA LEU A 351 9.85 6.73 -2.37
C LEU A 351 11.30 6.62 -2.92
N ASN A 352 11.83 5.40 -3.02
CA ASN A 352 13.22 5.09 -3.35
C ASN A 352 14.25 5.70 -2.36
N ARG A 353 13.85 5.90 -1.10
CA ARG A 353 14.69 6.40 -0.01
C ARG A 353 14.77 5.35 1.08
N PRO A 354 15.96 4.85 1.44
CA PRO A 354 16.10 3.78 2.42
C PRO A 354 15.96 4.26 3.87
N GLU A 355 16.14 5.56 4.15
CA GLU A 355 16.29 6.09 5.51
C GLU A 355 15.09 5.76 6.39
N GLY A 356 13.87 6.02 5.92
CA GLY A 356 12.65 5.74 6.68
C GLY A 356 12.42 4.24 6.91
N ALA A 357 12.67 3.41 5.89
CA ALA A 357 12.56 1.96 6.03
C ALA A 357 13.60 1.42 7.03
N THR A 358 14.84 1.91 6.97
CA THR A 358 15.90 1.53 7.90
C THR A 358 15.50 1.83 9.34
N ALA A 359 15.05 3.05 9.62
CA ALA A 359 14.62 3.45 10.97
C ALA A 359 13.48 2.55 11.51
N ILE A 360 12.48 2.21 10.67
CA ILE A 360 11.38 1.33 11.06
C ILE A 360 11.87 -0.08 11.37
N PHE A 361 12.72 -0.66 10.51
CA PHE A 361 13.25 -2.01 10.73
C PHE A 361 14.12 -2.08 11.99
N GLU A 362 14.95 -1.05 12.26
CA GLU A 362 15.75 -0.95 13.48
C GLU A 362 14.87 -0.83 14.73
N HIS A 363 13.87 0.05 14.70
CA HIS A 363 12.92 0.24 15.81
C HIS A 363 12.19 -1.06 16.16
N LEU A 364 11.73 -1.79 15.15
CA LEU A 364 11.01 -3.05 15.32
C LEU A 364 11.93 -4.24 15.65
N GLY A 365 13.25 -4.06 15.65
CA GLY A 365 14.22 -5.14 15.86
C GLY A 365 14.23 -6.18 14.75
N LEU A 366 13.96 -5.76 13.51
CA LEU A 366 13.84 -6.63 12.33
C LEU A 366 15.12 -6.67 11.48
N THR A 367 16.16 -5.90 11.83
CA THR A 367 17.45 -5.89 11.16
C THR A 367 18.24 -7.18 11.41
N GLY A 368 19.04 -7.63 10.41
CA GLY A 368 19.85 -8.85 10.53
C GLY A 368 19.09 -10.16 10.32
N ARG A 369 17.95 -10.12 9.71
CA ARG A 369 17.15 -11.31 9.32
C ARG A 369 17.62 -11.83 7.95
N SER A 370 18.88 -12.24 7.85
CA SER A 370 19.43 -12.94 6.69
C SER A 370 19.33 -14.45 6.84
#